data_0601754ca201c37cb8f782d9b4e34dfb
#
_entry.id   0601754ca201c37cb8f782d9b4e34dfb
#
_cell.length_a   1.000
_cell.length_b   1.000
_cell.length_c   1.000
_cell.angle_alpha   90.00
_cell.angle_beta   90.00
_cell.angle_gamma   90.00
#
_symmetry.space_group_name_H-M   'P 1'
#
loop_
_entity.id
_entity.type
_entity.pdbx_description
1 polymer ?
#
loop_
_entity_poly.entity_id
_entity_poly.type
_entity_poly.pdbx_seq_one_letter_code
_entity_poly.pdbx_strand_id
1 'polypeptide(L)'
;MSDQTPAATNGRPPIHVVTRDEFEAVADVIMPVVYPVTIAMALCVALVNILHTPGVESAGTGGMTTAVYAEKASDSASVKLEGAMANAAVFIAFITAATFALFLLFKYRLAKVIWAYMGFSGLLIFGLLGGNILLQVLDKLEIAVDMISVYLFLWNFSVGGALMTFFWPGPLVVKQGYLIFISTIVSYYFTQIPEWTTWTLLVAMALYDLYAVLTPNGPLKMIVELAQERDEDIPALVYESRGPPDAGLRRRRTSARETAESRTSEATSEMSPLIQDRSPASDDGDSRFHLPDSIKLGLGDFIFYSVLVGRAAMYSPITCLCCFTSVLFGLVITLLGLGLYGKALPALPVSIALGTLSFFGARFYLEPFVVDLYAHGIFII
;
A
#
# COMPACT_ATOMS: atom_id res chain seq x y z
N MET A 1 -13.27 -51.74 44.54
CA MET A 1 -14.21 -50.65 44.82
C MET A 1 -13.41 -49.46 45.28
N SER A 2 -13.18 -48.56 44.37
CA SER A 2 -13.02 -47.13 44.62
C SER A 2 -12.79 -46.46 43.26
N ASP A 3 -13.85 -45.90 42.82
CA ASP A 3 -14.06 -45.11 41.63
C ASP A 3 -13.24 -43.80 41.79
N GLN A 4 -12.35 -43.50 40.84
CA GLN A 4 -11.74 -42.19 40.71
C GLN A 4 -12.05 -41.66 39.31
N THR A 5 -13.10 -40.86 39.29
CA THR A 5 -13.43 -39.96 38.17
C THR A 5 -12.33 -38.94 38.01
N PRO A 6 -11.71 -38.74 36.83
CA PRO A 6 -10.81 -37.62 36.62
C PRO A 6 -11.63 -36.35 36.42
N ALA A 7 -11.27 -35.30 37.20
CA ALA A 7 -11.81 -33.96 37.15
C ALA A 7 -11.65 -33.35 35.75
N ALA A 8 -12.74 -32.75 35.26
CA ALA A 8 -12.78 -31.97 34.05
C ALA A 8 -11.85 -30.73 34.19
N THR A 9 -10.74 -30.76 33.49
CA THR A 9 -9.89 -29.55 33.30
C THR A 9 -10.57 -28.58 32.36
N ASN A 10 -10.88 -27.41 32.88
CA ASN A 10 -11.37 -26.24 32.15
C ASN A 10 -10.55 -26.03 30.86
N GLY A 11 -11.20 -26.25 29.71
CA GLY A 11 -10.64 -26.01 28.39
C GLY A 11 -10.48 -24.53 28.08
N ARG A 12 -9.37 -23.93 28.51
CA ARG A 12 -8.82 -22.78 27.82
C ARG A 12 -8.02 -23.30 26.64
N PRO A 13 -8.24 -22.80 25.41
CA PRO A 13 -7.40 -23.20 24.30
C PRO A 13 -5.93 -22.86 24.65
N PRO A 14 -4.97 -23.73 24.33
CA PRO A 14 -3.56 -23.47 24.62
C PRO A 14 -3.17 -22.15 23.95
N ILE A 15 -2.57 -21.25 24.72
CA ILE A 15 -1.95 -20.04 24.17
C ILE A 15 -0.83 -20.53 23.28
N HIS A 16 -1.01 -20.46 21.97
CA HIS A 16 0.02 -20.76 20.99
C HIS A 16 1.14 -19.75 21.18
N VAL A 17 2.25 -20.18 21.74
CA VAL A 17 3.49 -19.41 21.75
C VAL A 17 4.04 -19.48 20.35
N VAL A 18 3.95 -18.37 19.60
CA VAL A 18 4.55 -18.22 18.26
C VAL A 18 6.03 -18.57 18.38
N THR A 19 6.45 -19.59 17.64
CA THR A 19 7.85 -20.03 17.65
C THR A 19 8.70 -19.00 16.89
N ARG A 20 9.99 -18.91 17.23
CA ARG A 20 10.93 -18.00 16.56
C ARG A 20 10.96 -18.23 15.04
N ASP A 21 10.87 -19.47 14.62
CA ASP A 21 10.90 -19.85 13.20
C ASP A 21 9.64 -19.39 12.46
N GLU A 22 8.47 -19.42 13.11
CA GLU A 22 7.22 -18.85 12.55
C GLU A 22 7.31 -17.33 12.42
N PHE A 23 7.89 -16.66 13.40
CA PHE A 23 8.09 -15.20 13.36
C PHE A 23 9.06 -14.81 12.23
N GLU A 24 10.16 -15.53 12.05
CA GLU A 24 11.10 -15.29 10.95
C GLU A 24 10.43 -15.53 9.58
N ALA A 25 9.63 -16.60 9.44
CA ALA A 25 8.88 -16.87 8.21
C ALA A 25 7.85 -15.77 7.87
N VAL A 26 7.18 -15.21 8.88
CA VAL A 26 6.26 -14.09 8.72
C VAL A 26 6.99 -12.81 8.32
N ALA A 27 8.14 -12.54 8.96
CA ALA A 27 8.95 -11.39 8.65
C ALA A 27 9.48 -11.42 7.21
N ASP A 28 9.93 -12.58 6.73
CA ASP A 28 10.43 -12.78 5.35
C ASP A 28 9.38 -12.50 4.27
N VAL A 29 8.10 -12.64 4.59
CA VAL A 29 6.99 -12.35 3.68
C VAL A 29 6.52 -10.90 3.77
N ILE A 30 6.55 -10.28 4.96
CA ILE A 30 6.05 -8.92 5.21
C ILE A 30 7.10 -7.86 4.81
N MET A 31 8.37 -8.09 5.12
CA MET A 31 9.44 -7.11 4.89
C MET A 31 9.57 -6.64 3.42
N PRO A 32 9.48 -7.52 2.41
CA PRO A 32 9.51 -7.10 1.01
C PRO A 32 8.39 -6.14 0.59
N VAL A 33 7.32 -6.03 1.37
CA VAL A 33 6.23 -5.06 1.16
C VAL A 33 6.47 -3.78 1.96
N VAL A 34 6.92 -3.90 3.22
CA VAL A 34 7.15 -2.77 4.12
C VAL A 34 8.28 -1.86 3.61
N TYR A 35 9.39 -2.45 3.11
CA TYR A 35 10.53 -1.67 2.60
C TYR A 35 10.16 -0.67 1.51
N PRO A 36 9.51 -1.06 0.41
CA PRO A 36 9.19 -0.11 -0.66
C PRO A 36 8.17 0.94 -0.22
N VAL A 37 7.20 0.60 0.63
CA VAL A 37 6.26 1.58 1.22
C VAL A 37 7.03 2.61 2.05
N THR A 38 7.96 2.17 2.89
CA THR A 38 8.83 3.04 3.69
C THR A 38 9.64 3.98 2.82
N ILE A 39 10.23 3.47 1.74
CA ILE A 39 11.01 4.28 0.79
C ILE A 39 10.11 5.31 0.10
N ALA A 40 8.93 4.92 -0.38
CA ALA A 40 7.99 5.83 -1.04
C ALA A 40 7.56 6.97 -0.10
N MET A 41 7.20 6.66 1.15
CA MET A 41 6.84 7.65 2.17
C MET A 41 8.02 8.58 2.48
N ALA A 42 9.23 8.03 2.68
CA ALA A 42 10.42 8.82 2.97
C ALA A 42 10.79 9.76 1.82
N LEU A 43 10.70 9.29 0.56
CA LEU A 43 10.93 10.13 -0.61
C LEU A 43 9.87 11.24 -0.74
N CYS A 44 8.60 10.94 -0.47
CA CYS A 44 7.55 11.94 -0.47
C CYS A 44 7.79 13.01 0.61
N VAL A 45 8.15 12.62 1.83
CA VAL A 45 8.52 13.55 2.91
C VAL A 45 9.74 14.40 2.52
N ALA A 46 10.76 13.81 1.93
CA ALA A 46 11.93 14.53 1.46
C ALA A 46 11.57 15.58 0.39
N LEU A 47 10.75 15.22 -0.60
CA LEU A 47 10.26 16.17 -1.62
C LEU A 47 9.45 17.31 -0.99
N VAL A 48 8.55 16.97 -0.07
CA VAL A 48 7.76 17.98 0.64
C VAL A 48 8.68 18.93 1.42
N ASN A 49 9.65 18.42 2.17
CA ASN A 49 10.56 19.25 2.95
C ASN A 49 11.45 20.17 2.07
N ILE A 50 11.86 19.67 0.89
CA ILE A 50 12.67 20.47 -0.06
C ILE A 50 11.82 21.54 -0.73
N LEU A 51 10.63 21.20 -1.21
CA LEU A 51 9.84 22.06 -2.08
C LEU A 51 8.79 22.89 -1.35
N HIS A 52 8.37 22.48 -0.15
CA HIS A 52 7.39 23.23 0.62
C HIS A 52 7.99 24.54 1.13
N THR A 53 7.38 25.66 0.75
CA THR A 53 7.73 27.00 1.28
C THR A 53 6.61 27.42 2.24
N PRO A 54 6.89 27.54 3.55
CA PRO A 54 5.89 27.96 4.52
C PRO A 54 5.29 29.33 4.14
N GLY A 55 3.96 29.44 4.15
CA GLY A 55 3.25 30.70 3.88
C GLY A 55 2.93 30.97 2.40
N VAL A 56 3.41 30.19 1.47
CA VAL A 56 2.91 30.16 0.10
C VAL A 56 1.85 29.08 0.04
N GLU A 57 0.58 29.47 0.14
CA GLU A 57 -0.51 28.56 -0.25
C GLU A 57 -0.20 28.16 -1.68
N SER A 58 0.14 26.90 -1.89
CA SER A 58 0.31 26.34 -3.23
C SER A 58 -0.99 26.69 -3.95
N ALA A 59 -0.91 27.59 -4.95
CA ALA A 59 -2.00 27.79 -5.89
C ALA A 59 -2.23 26.39 -6.48
N GLY A 60 -3.08 25.63 -5.79
CA GLY A 60 -3.27 24.22 -6.00
C GLY A 60 -3.39 23.99 -7.50
N THR A 61 -2.70 23.03 -7.99
CA THR A 61 -2.98 22.49 -9.32
C THR A 61 -4.47 22.18 -9.32
N GLY A 62 -5.29 23.22 -9.63
CA GLY A 62 -6.74 23.19 -9.65
C GLY A 62 -7.18 22.14 -10.65
N GLY A 63 -7.14 20.91 -10.19
CA GLY A 63 -7.50 19.73 -10.93
C GLY A 63 -8.86 19.23 -10.47
N MET A 64 -9.11 17.98 -10.77
CA MET A 64 -10.35 17.29 -10.45
C MET A 64 -10.66 17.23 -8.93
N THR A 65 -9.64 17.38 -8.08
CA THR A 65 -9.76 17.37 -6.61
C THR A 65 -10.30 18.66 -6.02
N THR A 66 -10.31 19.76 -6.78
CA THR A 66 -10.87 21.06 -6.40
C THR A 66 -11.90 21.56 -7.42
N ALA A 67 -12.52 20.63 -8.12
CA ALA A 67 -13.41 20.93 -9.26
C ALA A 67 -14.70 21.67 -8.85
N VAL A 68 -15.18 21.41 -7.64
CA VAL A 68 -16.46 22.00 -7.14
C VAL A 68 -16.19 23.19 -6.22
N TYR A 69 -15.18 23.04 -5.35
CA TYR A 69 -14.89 24.02 -4.31
C TYR A 69 -13.36 24.27 -4.21
N ALA A 70 -12.97 25.53 -4.29
CA ALA A 70 -11.62 25.99 -3.98
C ALA A 70 -11.60 26.57 -2.57
N GLU A 71 -10.82 26.00 -1.67
CA GLU A 71 -10.72 26.41 -0.27
C GLU A 71 -10.15 27.82 -0.16
N LYS A 72 -10.84 28.69 0.60
CA LYS A 72 -10.37 30.05 0.91
C LYS A 72 -10.07 30.17 2.40
N ALA A 73 -9.01 30.93 2.72
CA ALA A 73 -8.63 31.16 4.12
C ALA A 73 -9.76 31.81 4.95
N SER A 74 -10.58 32.65 4.31
CA SER A 74 -11.69 33.39 4.95
C SER A 74 -12.92 32.55 5.26
N ASP A 75 -13.04 31.34 4.71
CA ASP A 75 -14.24 30.54 4.84
C ASP A 75 -14.35 29.89 6.23
N SER A 76 -15.58 29.75 6.73
CA SER A 76 -15.82 29.05 8.00
C SER A 76 -15.49 27.55 7.89
N ALA A 77 -15.18 26.91 9.02
CA ALA A 77 -14.85 25.48 9.04
C ALA A 77 -15.97 24.60 8.47
N SER A 78 -17.24 24.98 8.68
CA SER A 78 -18.40 24.26 8.12
C SER A 78 -18.45 24.34 6.60
N VAL A 79 -18.22 25.50 6.01
CA VAL A 79 -18.19 25.69 4.55
C VAL A 79 -17.02 24.94 3.93
N LYS A 80 -15.84 24.96 4.56
CA LYS A 80 -14.67 24.21 4.13
C LYS A 80 -14.94 22.70 4.13
N LEU A 81 -15.58 22.19 5.18
CA LEU A 81 -15.93 20.77 5.28
C LEU A 81 -16.95 20.36 4.21
N GLU A 82 -18.02 21.15 4.03
CA GLU A 82 -19.05 20.88 3.01
C GLU A 82 -18.44 20.88 1.59
N GLY A 83 -17.64 21.87 1.26
CA GLY A 83 -16.92 21.98 -0.01
C GLY A 83 -15.93 20.83 -0.23
N ALA A 84 -15.19 20.46 0.82
CA ALA A 84 -14.26 19.32 0.78
C ALA A 84 -14.99 17.98 0.56
N MET A 85 -16.14 17.78 1.19
CA MET A 85 -16.98 16.60 0.96
C MET A 85 -17.53 16.55 -0.48
N ALA A 86 -17.94 17.69 -1.03
CA ALA A 86 -18.37 17.76 -2.43
C ALA A 86 -17.22 17.41 -3.39
N ASN A 87 -16.03 17.93 -3.17
CA ASN A 87 -14.83 17.59 -3.95
C ASN A 87 -14.51 16.08 -3.86
N ALA A 88 -14.53 15.50 -2.67
CA ALA A 88 -14.27 14.07 -2.46
C ALA A 88 -15.33 13.20 -3.16
N ALA A 89 -16.60 13.59 -3.12
CA ALA A 89 -17.68 12.87 -3.80
C ALA A 89 -17.49 12.88 -5.33
N VAL A 90 -17.13 14.02 -5.92
CA VAL A 90 -16.82 14.12 -7.35
C VAL A 90 -15.59 13.28 -7.73
N PHE A 91 -14.57 13.28 -6.90
CA PHE A 91 -13.36 12.48 -7.12
C PHE A 91 -13.68 10.97 -7.10
N ILE A 92 -14.47 10.50 -6.13
CA ILE A 92 -14.91 9.09 -6.06
C ILE A 92 -15.76 8.74 -7.27
N ALA A 93 -16.70 9.61 -7.67
CA ALA A 93 -17.53 9.40 -8.85
C ALA A 93 -16.67 9.25 -10.11
N PHE A 94 -15.62 10.06 -10.23
CA PHE A 94 -14.66 9.97 -11.34
C PHE A 94 -13.88 8.66 -11.33
N ILE A 95 -13.33 8.24 -10.18
CA ILE A 95 -12.62 6.96 -10.06
C ILE A 95 -13.55 5.80 -10.40
N THR A 96 -14.78 5.81 -9.90
CA THR A 96 -15.77 4.79 -10.19
C THR A 96 -16.08 4.73 -11.69
N ALA A 97 -16.28 5.88 -12.33
CA ALA A 97 -16.51 5.96 -13.77
C ALA A 97 -15.28 5.46 -14.58
N ALA A 98 -14.07 5.83 -14.16
CA ALA A 98 -12.82 5.37 -14.79
C ALA A 98 -12.65 3.84 -14.66
N THR A 99 -12.92 3.28 -13.47
CA THR A 99 -12.89 1.83 -13.24
C THR A 99 -13.90 1.10 -14.10
N PHE A 100 -15.12 1.66 -14.24
CA PHE A 100 -16.14 1.10 -15.12
C PHE A 100 -15.76 1.20 -16.59
N ALA A 101 -15.14 2.30 -17.01
CA ALA A 101 -14.60 2.44 -18.37
C ALA A 101 -13.53 1.39 -18.66
N LEU A 102 -12.59 1.14 -17.73
CA LEU A 102 -11.60 0.06 -17.83
C LEU A 102 -12.26 -1.31 -17.95
N PHE A 103 -13.29 -1.57 -17.15
CA PHE A 103 -14.07 -2.80 -17.26
C PHE A 103 -14.69 -2.96 -18.67
N LEU A 104 -15.27 -1.89 -19.23
CA LEU A 104 -15.83 -1.93 -20.60
C LEU A 104 -14.74 -2.19 -21.64
N LEU A 105 -13.58 -1.53 -21.53
CA LEU A 105 -12.46 -1.76 -22.44
C LEU A 105 -11.98 -3.22 -22.40
N PHE A 106 -11.90 -3.80 -21.21
CA PHE A 106 -11.53 -5.19 -21.01
C PHE A 106 -12.61 -6.14 -21.55
N LYS A 107 -13.89 -5.84 -21.28
CA LYS A 107 -15.03 -6.61 -21.81
C LYS A 107 -15.06 -6.65 -23.34
N TYR A 108 -14.78 -5.54 -23.99
CA TYR A 108 -14.74 -5.43 -25.47
C TYR A 108 -13.41 -5.92 -26.09
N ARG A 109 -12.51 -6.52 -25.32
CA ARG A 109 -11.21 -7.03 -25.78
C ARG A 109 -10.30 -5.96 -26.40
N LEU A 110 -10.38 -4.74 -25.93
CA LEU A 110 -9.54 -3.63 -26.39
C LEU A 110 -8.22 -3.56 -25.58
N ALA A 111 -7.57 -4.70 -25.34
CA ALA A 111 -6.33 -4.79 -24.57
C ALA A 111 -5.23 -3.85 -25.10
N LYS A 112 -5.13 -3.67 -26.43
CA LYS A 112 -4.16 -2.74 -27.05
C LYS A 112 -4.38 -1.29 -26.60
N VAL A 113 -5.65 -0.87 -26.43
CA VAL A 113 -5.98 0.48 -25.96
C VAL A 113 -5.60 0.65 -24.50
N ILE A 114 -5.81 -0.38 -23.66
CA ILE A 114 -5.43 -0.37 -22.25
C ILE A 114 -3.91 -0.24 -22.13
N TRP A 115 -3.13 -1.05 -22.85
CA TRP A 115 -1.67 -0.97 -22.85
C TRP A 115 -1.15 0.37 -23.35
N ALA A 116 -1.74 0.90 -24.43
CA ALA A 116 -1.39 2.24 -24.94
C ALA A 116 -1.70 3.34 -23.93
N TYR A 117 -2.85 3.28 -23.26
CA TYR A 117 -3.23 4.21 -22.19
C TYR A 117 -2.25 4.15 -21.02
N MET A 118 -1.91 2.95 -20.55
CA MET A 118 -0.96 2.77 -19.43
C MET A 118 0.44 3.30 -19.80
N GLY A 119 0.95 2.98 -20.99
CA GLY A 119 2.24 3.48 -21.45
C GLY A 119 2.25 5.01 -21.60
N PHE A 120 1.20 5.59 -22.18
CA PHE A 120 1.06 7.03 -22.32
C PHE A 120 0.94 7.74 -20.98
N SER A 121 0.15 7.21 -20.06
CA SER A 121 0.03 7.77 -18.70
C SER A 121 1.36 7.72 -17.95
N GLY A 122 2.12 6.62 -18.08
CA GLY A 122 3.46 6.51 -17.52
C GLY A 122 4.43 7.56 -18.08
N LEU A 123 4.41 7.80 -19.39
CA LEU A 123 5.20 8.88 -20.01
C LEU A 123 4.83 10.26 -19.47
N LEU A 124 3.54 10.55 -19.27
CA LEU A 124 3.09 11.81 -18.68
C LEU A 124 3.54 11.94 -17.23
N ILE A 125 3.43 10.88 -16.45
CA ILE A 125 3.84 10.91 -15.03
C ILE A 125 5.35 11.13 -14.92
N PHE A 126 6.17 10.34 -15.61
CA PHE A 126 7.62 10.48 -15.54
C PHE A 126 8.14 11.75 -16.23
N GLY A 127 7.63 12.08 -17.41
CA GLY A 127 8.12 13.18 -18.23
C GLY A 127 7.59 14.53 -17.78
N LEU A 128 6.26 14.68 -17.72
CA LEU A 128 5.64 15.95 -17.40
C LEU A 128 5.67 16.22 -15.88
N LEU A 129 5.08 15.33 -15.09
CA LEU A 129 4.96 15.53 -13.65
C LEU A 129 6.32 15.39 -12.96
N GLY A 130 7.05 14.33 -13.25
CA GLY A 130 8.39 14.09 -12.68
C GLY A 130 9.40 15.14 -13.14
N GLY A 131 9.33 15.58 -14.40
CA GLY A 131 10.15 16.66 -14.93
C GLY A 131 9.91 17.98 -14.23
N ASN A 132 8.66 18.33 -13.98
CA ASN A 132 8.34 19.56 -13.24
C ASN A 132 8.87 19.51 -11.80
N ILE A 133 8.76 18.38 -11.10
CA ILE A 133 9.35 18.21 -9.77
C ILE A 133 10.88 18.32 -9.85
N LEU A 134 11.50 17.66 -10.82
CA LEU A 134 12.97 17.72 -10.99
C LEU A 134 13.44 19.16 -11.19
N LEU A 135 12.79 19.92 -12.07
CA LEU A 135 13.14 21.34 -12.31
C LEU A 135 12.96 22.18 -11.06
N GLN A 136 11.87 22.00 -10.31
CA GLN A 136 11.66 22.71 -9.05
C GLN A 136 12.72 22.36 -7.99
N VAL A 137 13.14 21.10 -7.90
CA VAL A 137 14.20 20.65 -6.98
C VAL A 137 15.54 21.27 -7.38
N LEU A 138 15.88 21.28 -8.66
CA LEU A 138 17.13 21.86 -9.17
C LEU A 138 17.19 23.38 -8.90
N ASP A 139 16.07 24.08 -9.13
CA ASP A 139 15.94 25.51 -8.86
C ASP A 139 16.07 25.80 -7.36
N LYS A 140 15.39 25.02 -6.51
CA LYS A 140 15.43 25.21 -5.05
C LYS A 140 16.79 24.91 -4.42
N LEU A 141 17.54 23.97 -5.01
CA LEU A 141 18.90 23.61 -4.57
C LEU A 141 19.98 24.46 -5.24
N GLU A 142 19.59 25.42 -6.08
CA GLU A 142 20.52 26.32 -6.82
C GLU A 142 21.58 25.55 -7.62
N ILE A 143 21.23 24.37 -8.14
CA ILE A 143 22.13 23.53 -8.92
C ILE A 143 22.16 24.06 -10.36
N ALA A 144 23.30 24.61 -10.77
CA ALA A 144 23.52 25.04 -12.14
C ALA A 144 23.64 23.80 -13.06
N VAL A 145 22.63 23.55 -13.89
CA VAL A 145 22.61 22.47 -14.86
C VAL A 145 22.28 23.00 -16.25
N ASP A 146 22.82 22.32 -17.27
CA ASP A 146 22.45 22.59 -18.65
C ASP A 146 21.06 22.02 -18.95
N MET A 147 20.16 22.87 -19.44
CA MET A 147 18.78 22.49 -19.73
C MET A 147 18.67 21.42 -20.81
N ILE A 148 19.57 21.39 -21.80
CA ILE A 148 19.57 20.38 -22.84
C ILE A 148 19.85 19.01 -22.24
N SER A 149 20.86 18.93 -21.37
CA SER A 149 21.21 17.70 -20.63
C SER A 149 20.08 17.22 -19.73
N VAL A 150 19.38 18.13 -19.04
CA VAL A 150 18.23 17.81 -18.19
C VAL A 150 17.07 17.21 -19.03
N TYR A 151 16.71 17.85 -20.13
CA TYR A 151 15.64 17.34 -21.00
C TYR A 151 16.01 16.01 -21.66
N LEU A 152 17.27 15.81 -22.07
CA LEU A 152 17.73 14.54 -22.62
C LEU A 152 17.69 13.43 -21.57
N PHE A 153 18.14 13.70 -20.34
CA PHE A 153 18.04 12.78 -19.21
C PHE A 153 16.58 12.42 -18.94
N LEU A 154 15.71 13.43 -18.82
CA LEU A 154 14.30 13.26 -18.54
C LEU A 154 13.58 12.44 -19.60
N TRP A 155 13.89 12.69 -20.88
CA TRP A 155 13.35 11.92 -21.99
C TRP A 155 13.75 10.44 -21.89
N ASN A 156 15.04 10.15 -21.70
CA ASN A 156 15.52 8.78 -21.56
C ASN A 156 14.93 8.09 -20.32
N PHE A 157 14.85 8.81 -19.20
CA PHE A 157 14.27 8.28 -17.97
C PHE A 157 12.77 7.96 -18.13
N SER A 158 12.02 8.85 -18.77
CA SER A 158 10.58 8.68 -18.98
C SER A 158 10.25 7.57 -19.94
N VAL A 159 10.93 7.53 -21.09
CA VAL A 159 10.72 6.47 -22.10
C VAL A 159 11.20 5.13 -21.54
N GLY A 160 12.37 5.08 -20.93
CA GLY A 160 12.91 3.88 -20.29
C GLY A 160 12.00 3.39 -19.18
N GLY A 161 11.50 4.29 -18.33
CA GLY A 161 10.56 3.98 -17.25
C GLY A 161 9.24 3.42 -17.76
N ALA A 162 8.63 4.04 -18.76
CA ALA A 162 7.39 3.56 -19.35
C ALA A 162 7.58 2.19 -20.02
N LEU A 163 8.66 2.00 -20.76
CA LEU A 163 8.97 0.73 -21.40
C LEU A 163 9.22 -0.38 -20.37
N MET A 164 10.06 -0.13 -19.36
CA MET A 164 10.39 -1.12 -18.33
C MET A 164 9.20 -1.48 -17.46
N THR A 165 8.35 -0.51 -17.14
CA THR A 165 7.20 -0.76 -16.24
C THR A 165 6.10 -1.53 -16.96
N PHE A 166 5.79 -1.19 -18.20
CA PHE A 166 4.59 -1.69 -18.88
C PHE A 166 4.87 -2.71 -20.00
N PHE A 167 5.96 -2.59 -20.74
CA PHE A 167 6.14 -3.35 -21.98
C PHE A 167 7.26 -4.38 -21.91
N TRP A 168 8.28 -4.18 -21.07
CA TRP A 168 9.46 -5.04 -21.06
C TRP A 168 9.48 -5.96 -19.82
N PRO A 169 9.72 -7.27 -19.99
CA PRO A 169 9.96 -8.19 -18.88
C PRO A 169 11.39 -8.00 -18.33
N GLY A 170 11.64 -6.81 -17.77
CA GLY A 170 12.93 -6.46 -17.17
C GLY A 170 13.12 -7.01 -15.76
N PRO A 171 14.30 -6.73 -15.14
CA PRO A 171 14.57 -7.14 -13.76
C PRO A 171 13.55 -6.53 -12.80
N LEU A 172 13.03 -7.37 -11.90
CA LEU A 172 11.97 -7.01 -10.96
C LEU A 172 12.30 -5.76 -10.14
N VAL A 173 13.57 -5.63 -9.70
CA VAL A 173 14.03 -4.50 -8.88
C VAL A 173 13.90 -3.16 -9.61
N VAL A 174 14.22 -3.12 -10.91
CA VAL A 174 14.11 -1.90 -11.72
C VAL A 174 12.64 -1.52 -11.89
N LYS A 175 11.78 -2.49 -12.19
CA LYS A 175 10.34 -2.28 -12.30
C LYS A 175 9.75 -1.77 -10.98
N GLN A 176 10.13 -2.36 -9.85
CA GLN A 176 9.75 -1.92 -8.52
C GLN A 176 10.23 -0.50 -8.22
N GLY A 177 11.46 -0.15 -8.59
CA GLY A 177 12.00 1.20 -8.46
C GLY A 177 11.14 2.24 -9.21
N TYR A 178 10.79 1.98 -10.46
CA TYR A 178 9.90 2.86 -11.23
C TYR A 178 8.49 2.98 -10.62
N LEU A 179 7.94 1.90 -10.07
CA LEU A 179 6.65 1.95 -9.35
C LEU A 179 6.72 2.83 -8.10
N ILE A 180 7.82 2.77 -7.34
CA ILE A 180 8.06 3.66 -6.21
C ILE A 180 8.14 5.12 -6.68
N PHE A 181 8.85 5.40 -7.78
CA PHE A 181 8.90 6.75 -8.35
C PHE A 181 7.54 7.26 -8.79
N ILE A 182 6.72 6.44 -9.47
CA ILE A 182 5.34 6.82 -9.81
C ILE A 182 4.57 7.20 -8.56
N SER A 183 4.59 6.34 -7.53
CA SER A 183 3.85 6.60 -6.30
C SER A 183 4.32 7.88 -5.60
N THR A 184 5.63 8.12 -5.57
CA THR A 184 6.21 9.33 -4.96
C THR A 184 5.81 10.60 -5.72
N ILE A 185 5.91 10.61 -7.05
CA ILE A 185 5.53 11.74 -7.91
C ILE A 185 4.04 12.07 -7.70
N VAL A 186 3.18 11.07 -7.82
CA VAL A 186 1.73 11.25 -7.70
C VAL A 186 1.38 11.70 -6.27
N SER A 187 1.97 11.10 -5.24
CA SER A 187 1.74 11.47 -3.85
C SER A 187 2.12 12.92 -3.57
N TYR A 188 3.27 13.37 -4.10
CA TYR A 188 3.68 14.76 -3.94
C TYR A 188 2.63 15.74 -4.50
N TYR A 189 2.08 15.48 -5.69
CA TYR A 189 1.01 16.32 -6.23
C TYR A 189 -0.27 16.27 -5.39
N PHE A 190 -0.60 15.13 -4.81
CA PHE A 190 -1.74 15.02 -3.89
C PHE A 190 -1.52 15.76 -2.57
N THR A 191 -0.28 15.91 -2.09
CA THR A 191 0.00 16.72 -0.90
C THR A 191 -0.20 18.22 -1.14
N GLN A 192 -0.21 18.67 -2.40
CA GLN A 192 -0.48 20.07 -2.76
C GLN A 192 -1.97 20.45 -2.73
N ILE A 193 -2.87 19.49 -2.54
CA ILE A 193 -4.30 19.72 -2.39
C ILE A 193 -4.58 20.43 -1.06
N PRO A 194 -5.59 21.34 -0.96
CA PRO A 194 -5.95 21.99 0.28
C PRO A 194 -6.20 21.03 1.45
N GLU A 195 -5.91 21.47 2.67
CA GLU A 195 -5.88 20.62 3.86
C GLU A 195 -7.21 19.87 4.09
N TRP A 196 -8.32 20.56 4.12
CA TRP A 196 -9.63 19.95 4.37
C TRP A 196 -10.03 18.96 3.29
N THR A 197 -9.76 19.31 2.03
CA THR A 197 -10.01 18.41 0.89
C THR A 197 -9.15 17.17 0.96
N THR A 198 -7.87 17.28 1.35
CA THR A 198 -6.98 16.11 1.49
C THR A 198 -7.47 15.13 2.54
N TRP A 199 -7.84 15.62 3.74
CA TRP A 199 -8.33 14.73 4.81
C TRP A 199 -9.65 14.07 4.45
N THR A 200 -10.58 14.83 3.88
CA THR A 200 -11.86 14.30 3.43
C THR A 200 -11.68 13.27 2.33
N LEU A 201 -10.77 13.52 1.40
CA LEU A 201 -10.44 12.61 0.31
C LEU A 201 -9.83 11.30 0.83
N LEU A 202 -8.89 11.34 1.78
CA LEU A 202 -8.28 10.15 2.37
C LEU A 202 -9.31 9.26 3.06
N VAL A 203 -10.21 9.87 3.86
CA VAL A 203 -11.29 9.13 4.53
C VAL A 203 -12.27 8.55 3.51
N ALA A 204 -12.65 9.33 2.52
CA ALA A 204 -13.59 8.91 1.49
C ALA A 204 -13.02 7.76 0.63
N MET A 205 -11.71 7.81 0.31
CA MET A 205 -11.03 6.71 -0.40
C MET A 205 -10.91 5.45 0.45
N ALA A 206 -10.64 5.58 1.74
CA ALA A 206 -10.63 4.43 2.66
C ALA A 206 -12.01 3.76 2.74
N LEU A 207 -13.09 4.56 2.80
CA LEU A 207 -14.46 4.04 2.78
C LEU A 207 -14.83 3.42 1.42
N TYR A 208 -14.37 4.01 0.32
CA TYR A 208 -14.56 3.46 -1.01
C TYR A 208 -13.85 2.12 -1.20
N ASP A 209 -12.61 1.98 -0.70
CA ASP A 209 -11.88 0.71 -0.74
C ASP A 209 -12.60 -0.37 0.06
N LEU A 210 -13.08 -0.02 1.26
CA LEU A 210 -13.89 -0.91 2.09
C LEU A 210 -15.17 -1.37 1.34
N TYR A 211 -15.86 -0.41 0.69
CA TYR A 211 -17.05 -0.71 -0.12
C TYR A 211 -16.70 -1.61 -1.31
N ALA A 212 -15.63 -1.30 -2.04
CA ALA A 212 -15.23 -2.05 -3.23
C ALA A 212 -14.86 -3.51 -2.92
N VAL A 213 -14.24 -3.76 -1.76
CA VAL A 213 -13.85 -5.12 -1.31
C VAL A 213 -15.03 -5.89 -0.74
N LEU A 214 -15.91 -5.24 0.06
CA LEU A 214 -17.03 -5.89 0.72
C LEU A 214 -18.23 -6.15 -0.21
N THR A 215 -18.38 -5.38 -1.30
CA THR A 215 -19.52 -5.51 -2.19
C THR A 215 -19.34 -6.73 -3.11
N PRO A 216 -20.27 -7.71 -3.07
CA PRO A 216 -20.16 -8.95 -3.86
C PRO A 216 -20.19 -8.74 -5.37
N ASN A 217 -20.74 -7.62 -5.85
CA ASN A 217 -20.88 -7.25 -7.26
C ASN A 217 -20.01 -6.02 -7.61
N GLY A 218 -18.90 -5.79 -6.91
CA GLY A 218 -18.00 -4.66 -7.19
C GLY A 218 -17.36 -4.74 -8.59
N PRO A 219 -17.10 -3.57 -9.25
CA PRO A 219 -16.51 -3.54 -10.58
C PRO A 219 -15.15 -4.23 -10.66
N LEU A 220 -14.37 -4.18 -9.58
CA LEU A 220 -13.09 -4.85 -9.49
C LEU A 220 -13.25 -6.38 -9.52
N LYS A 221 -14.21 -6.93 -8.80
CA LYS A 221 -14.50 -8.35 -8.79
C LYS A 221 -14.95 -8.85 -10.17
N MET A 222 -15.79 -8.06 -10.85
CA MET A 222 -16.21 -8.36 -12.23
C MET A 222 -15.03 -8.42 -13.21
N ILE A 223 -14.02 -7.55 -13.04
CA ILE A 223 -12.79 -7.59 -13.88
C ILE A 223 -11.99 -8.86 -13.58
N VAL A 224 -11.83 -9.21 -12.30
CA VAL A 224 -11.07 -10.40 -11.88
C VAL A 224 -11.76 -11.68 -12.35
N GLU A 225 -13.07 -11.81 -12.18
CA GLU A 225 -13.84 -12.95 -12.65
C GLU A 225 -13.75 -13.11 -14.17
N LEU A 226 -13.91 -12.00 -14.92
CA LEU A 226 -13.82 -12.00 -16.38
C LEU A 226 -12.39 -12.35 -16.86
N ALA A 227 -11.37 -11.97 -16.14
CA ALA A 227 -9.98 -12.31 -16.44
C ALA A 227 -9.69 -13.79 -16.17
N GLN A 228 -10.22 -14.33 -15.06
CA GLN A 228 -10.11 -15.74 -14.73
C GLN A 228 -10.85 -16.63 -15.74
N GLU A 229 -12.05 -16.22 -16.17
CA GLU A 229 -12.80 -16.92 -17.23
C GLU A 229 -12.06 -16.95 -18.57
N ARG A 230 -11.22 -15.94 -18.84
CA ARG A 230 -10.51 -15.79 -20.13
C ARG A 230 -9.07 -16.27 -20.11
N ASP A 231 -8.54 -16.61 -18.93
CA ASP A 231 -7.12 -16.92 -18.71
C ASP A 231 -6.20 -15.81 -19.27
N GLU A 232 -6.65 -14.55 -19.11
CA GLU A 232 -5.94 -13.36 -19.56
C GLU A 232 -5.37 -12.62 -18.36
N ASP A 233 -4.10 -12.22 -18.40
CA ASP A 233 -3.49 -11.37 -17.38
C ASP A 233 -4.13 -9.98 -17.36
N ILE A 234 -4.56 -9.54 -16.19
CA ILE A 234 -5.06 -8.16 -16.01
C ILE A 234 -3.84 -7.23 -16.01
N PRO A 235 -3.77 -6.28 -16.96
CA PRO A 235 -2.76 -5.23 -16.89
C PRO A 235 -3.06 -4.34 -15.68
N ALA A 236 -2.40 -4.58 -14.57
CA ALA A 236 -2.58 -3.82 -13.34
C ALA A 236 -1.22 -3.29 -12.83
N LEU A 237 -1.25 -2.07 -12.30
CA LEU A 237 -0.14 -1.49 -11.55
C LEU A 237 -0.11 -2.10 -10.15
N VAL A 238 0.45 -3.29 -10.04
CA VAL A 238 0.58 -4.03 -8.79
C VAL A 238 2.05 -4.22 -8.47
N TYR A 239 2.41 -3.89 -7.24
CA TYR A 239 3.72 -4.21 -6.70
C TYR A 239 3.73 -5.69 -6.29
N GLU A 240 4.56 -6.51 -6.95
CA GLU A 240 4.76 -7.90 -6.59
C GLU A 240 5.98 -8.02 -5.66
N SER A 241 5.74 -8.47 -4.44
CA SER A 241 6.80 -8.83 -3.53
C SER A 241 7.09 -10.32 -3.69
N ARG A 242 8.27 -10.66 -4.22
CA ARG A 242 8.78 -12.02 -4.12
C ARG A 242 9.65 -12.10 -2.88
N GLY A 243 9.32 -13.03 -1.97
CA GLY A 243 10.22 -13.40 -0.89
C GLY A 243 11.57 -13.88 -1.46
N PRO A 244 12.63 -13.87 -0.66
CA PRO A 244 13.95 -14.36 -1.09
C PRO A 244 13.82 -15.78 -1.67
N PRO A 245 14.59 -16.11 -2.73
CA PRO A 245 14.51 -17.42 -3.42
C PRO A 245 14.68 -18.62 -2.49
N ASP A 246 15.31 -18.43 -1.34
CA ASP A 246 15.52 -19.46 -0.33
C ASP A 246 14.30 -19.73 0.58
N ALA A 247 13.32 -18.84 0.64
CA ALA A 247 12.13 -19.02 1.49
C ALA A 247 11.30 -20.24 1.02
N GLY A 248 11.14 -20.40 -0.29
CA GLY A 248 10.48 -21.57 -0.88
C GLY A 248 11.26 -22.88 -0.70
N LEU A 249 12.58 -22.82 -0.70
CA LEU A 249 13.46 -23.98 -0.45
C LEU A 249 13.51 -24.35 1.03
N ARG A 250 13.49 -23.37 1.94
CA ARG A 250 13.37 -23.60 3.40
C ARG A 250 12.04 -24.24 3.74
N ARG A 251 10.93 -23.73 3.19
CA ARG A 251 9.58 -24.28 3.39
C ARG A 251 9.45 -25.71 2.85
N ARG A 252 10.04 -26.00 1.67
CA ARG A 252 10.13 -27.38 1.15
C ARG A 252 11.01 -28.28 2.03
N ARG A 253 12.08 -27.76 2.62
CA ARG A 253 12.95 -28.54 3.52
C ARG A 253 12.31 -28.83 4.87
N THR A 254 11.57 -27.86 5.46
CA THR A 254 10.80 -28.09 6.69
C THR A 254 9.67 -29.08 6.47
N SER A 255 8.88 -28.91 5.41
CA SER A 255 7.82 -29.87 5.07
C SER A 255 8.37 -31.26 4.72
N ALA A 256 9.51 -31.36 4.03
CA ALA A 256 10.15 -32.65 3.75
C ALA A 256 10.76 -33.28 5.01
N ARG A 257 11.22 -32.50 5.97
CA ARG A 257 11.75 -32.99 7.25
C ARG A 257 10.62 -33.49 8.16
N GLU A 258 9.52 -32.74 8.25
CA GLU A 258 8.31 -33.17 8.98
C GLU A 258 7.72 -34.44 8.39
N THR A 259 7.67 -34.58 7.06
CA THR A 259 7.23 -35.81 6.37
C THR A 259 8.22 -36.95 6.57
N ALA A 260 9.51 -36.68 6.73
CA ALA A 260 10.51 -37.70 7.03
C ALA A 260 10.45 -38.16 8.50
N GLU A 261 10.21 -37.25 9.44
CA GLU A 261 10.05 -37.54 10.87
C GLU A 261 8.73 -38.30 11.13
N SER A 262 7.64 -37.94 10.44
CA SER A 262 6.38 -38.74 10.44
C SER A 262 6.57 -40.13 9.91
N ARG A 263 7.35 -40.32 8.86
CA ARG A 263 7.63 -41.64 8.28
C ARG A 263 8.54 -42.51 9.13
N THR A 264 9.40 -41.92 9.98
CA THR A 264 10.29 -42.68 10.85
C THR A 264 9.53 -43.22 12.07
N SER A 265 8.43 -42.62 12.48
CA SER A 265 7.55 -43.11 13.55
C SER A 265 6.55 -44.19 13.07
N GLU A 266 6.28 -44.28 11.77
CA GLU A 266 5.38 -45.32 11.21
C GLU A 266 6.12 -46.54 10.65
N ALA A 267 7.45 -46.54 10.61
CA ALA A 267 8.23 -47.68 10.07
C ALA A 267 8.35 -48.89 10.98
N THR A 268 7.43 -49.07 11.95
CA THR A 268 7.37 -50.27 12.79
C THR A 268 6.02 -51.01 12.67
N SER A 269 5.43 -51.09 11.49
CA SER A 269 4.35 -52.07 11.23
C SER A 269 4.07 -52.22 9.74
N GLU A 270 4.52 -53.35 9.23
CA GLU A 270 3.98 -54.22 8.15
C GLU A 270 3.51 -53.64 6.82
N MET A 271 4.30 -53.89 5.84
CA MET A 271 4.18 -54.66 4.57
C MET A 271 2.77 -54.88 3.95
N SER A 272 2.65 -54.34 2.73
CA SER A 272 1.91 -54.81 1.51
C SER A 272 0.75 -53.95 1.00
N PRO A 273 0.30 -54.13 -0.30
CA PRO A 273 0.75 -53.25 -1.40
C PRO A 273 -0.42 -52.54 -2.13
N LEU A 274 -0.03 -51.60 -3.05
CA LEU A 274 -0.77 -51.15 -4.25
C LEU A 274 -2.31 -51.05 -4.16
N ILE A 275 -2.77 -49.80 -4.23
CA ILE A 275 -3.79 -49.37 -5.20
C ILE A 275 -3.84 -47.82 -5.15
N GLN A 276 -3.72 -47.30 -6.35
CA GLN A 276 -3.98 -45.98 -6.79
C GLN A 276 -5.42 -45.59 -6.44
N ASP A 277 -5.62 -44.55 -5.60
CA ASP A 277 -6.86 -43.80 -5.74
C ASP A 277 -6.71 -42.39 -5.19
N ARG A 278 -7.28 -41.50 -5.92
CA ARG A 278 -7.46 -40.09 -5.80
C ARG A 278 -8.35 -39.82 -4.58
N SER A 279 -7.84 -39.20 -3.54
CA SER A 279 -8.66 -38.80 -2.40
C SER A 279 -8.58 -37.33 -2.12
N PRO A 280 -9.72 -36.71 -1.81
CA PRO A 280 -9.85 -35.28 -1.60
C PRO A 280 -9.23 -34.86 -0.25
N ALA A 281 -8.85 -33.59 -0.18
CA ALA A 281 -8.26 -32.92 0.94
C ALA A 281 -8.83 -33.39 2.30
N SER A 282 -7.98 -33.98 3.12
CA SER A 282 -8.25 -34.16 4.54
C SER A 282 -8.11 -32.81 5.24
N ASP A 283 -9.22 -32.37 5.78
CA ASP A 283 -9.39 -31.25 6.70
C ASP A 283 -8.77 -31.65 8.05
N ASP A 284 -7.45 -31.54 8.15
CA ASP A 284 -6.77 -31.61 9.44
C ASP A 284 -6.70 -30.20 10.00
N GLY A 285 -7.46 -29.99 11.09
CA GLY A 285 -7.62 -28.75 11.84
C GLY A 285 -6.36 -28.26 12.56
N ASP A 286 -5.27 -28.14 11.85
CA ASP A 286 -4.07 -27.45 12.29
C ASP A 286 -4.08 -26.06 11.64
N SER A 287 -4.42 -25.05 12.43
CA SER A 287 -4.49 -23.63 12.02
C SER A 287 -3.08 -23.12 11.72
N ARG A 288 -2.52 -23.57 10.59
CA ARG A 288 -1.25 -23.09 10.09
C ARG A 288 -1.46 -21.71 9.49
N PHE A 289 -0.60 -20.83 9.87
CA PHE A 289 -0.49 -19.47 9.34
C PHE A 289 -0.16 -19.55 7.83
N HIS A 290 -1.18 -19.47 6.98
CA HIS A 290 -1.02 -19.54 5.54
C HIS A 290 -0.79 -18.15 4.94
N LEU A 291 0.46 -17.66 4.98
CA LEU A 291 0.82 -16.53 4.13
C LEU A 291 1.03 -17.00 2.68
N PRO A 292 0.49 -16.28 1.70
CA PRO A 292 0.75 -16.57 0.29
C PRO A 292 2.25 -16.36 -0.02
N ASP A 293 2.81 -17.13 -0.94
CA ASP A 293 4.22 -17.08 -1.34
C ASP A 293 4.64 -15.75 -1.98
N SER A 294 3.68 -14.93 -2.41
CA SER A 294 3.87 -13.56 -2.90
C SER A 294 2.69 -12.69 -2.48
N ILE A 295 3.00 -11.56 -1.85
CA ILE A 295 2.00 -10.55 -1.55
C ILE A 295 1.98 -9.54 -2.69
N LYS A 296 0.78 -9.26 -3.21
CA LYS A 296 0.55 -8.23 -4.22
C LYS A 296 -0.08 -7.03 -3.55
N LEU A 297 0.62 -5.90 -3.54
CA LEU A 297 0.10 -4.65 -3.01
C LEU A 297 -0.24 -3.69 -4.15
N GLY A 298 -1.40 -3.04 -4.08
CA GLY A 298 -1.82 -2.03 -5.05
C GLY A 298 -0.95 -0.78 -4.99
N LEU A 299 -0.62 -0.18 -6.14
CA LEU A 299 0.10 1.09 -6.19
C LEU A 299 -0.66 2.22 -5.48
N GLY A 300 -1.99 2.14 -5.44
CA GLY A 300 -2.85 3.09 -4.73
C GLY A 300 -2.51 3.21 -3.24
N ASP A 301 -2.22 2.09 -2.59
CA ASP A 301 -1.88 2.06 -1.17
C ASP A 301 -0.60 2.85 -0.89
N PHE A 302 0.43 2.69 -1.74
CA PHE A 302 1.67 3.48 -1.66
C PHE A 302 1.41 4.98 -1.78
N ILE A 303 0.54 5.37 -2.72
CA ILE A 303 0.19 6.77 -2.96
C ILE A 303 -0.48 7.36 -1.72
N PHE A 304 -1.54 6.73 -1.21
CA PHE A 304 -2.32 7.28 -0.10
C PHE A 304 -1.56 7.29 1.23
N TYR A 305 -0.74 6.28 1.50
CA TYR A 305 0.15 6.30 2.67
C TYR A 305 1.17 7.44 2.59
N SER A 306 1.77 7.63 1.41
CA SER A 306 2.74 8.71 1.19
C SER A 306 2.08 10.09 1.23
N VAL A 307 0.84 10.24 0.76
CA VAL A 307 0.06 11.49 0.87
C VAL A 307 -0.20 11.84 2.33
N LEU A 308 -0.66 10.87 3.13
CA LEU A 308 -0.97 11.08 4.54
C LEU A 308 0.28 11.54 5.32
N VAL A 309 1.39 10.83 5.13
CA VAL A 309 2.65 11.15 5.82
C VAL A 309 3.27 12.44 5.29
N GLY A 310 3.23 12.66 3.97
CA GLY A 310 3.68 13.90 3.34
C GLY A 310 2.89 15.11 3.82
N ARG A 311 1.57 14.98 3.99
CA ARG A 311 0.73 16.04 4.55
C ARG A 311 1.05 16.31 6.01
N ALA A 312 1.32 15.28 6.80
CA ALA A 312 1.77 15.43 8.18
C ALA A 312 3.13 16.14 8.27
N ALA A 313 4.03 15.89 7.30
CA ALA A 313 5.34 16.55 7.22
C ALA A 313 5.25 18.06 6.95
N MET A 314 4.22 18.52 6.22
CA MET A 314 3.97 19.95 6.00
C MET A 314 3.54 20.67 7.28
N TYR A 315 3.02 19.94 8.26
CA TYR A 315 2.56 20.51 9.52
C TYR A 315 3.69 20.56 10.57
N SER A 316 4.25 19.39 10.94
CA SER A 316 5.30 19.29 11.96
C SER A 316 6.11 18.00 11.78
N PRO A 317 7.44 18.02 12.05
CA PRO A 317 8.27 16.81 12.02
C PRO A 317 7.81 15.72 13.01
N ILE A 318 7.34 16.13 14.20
CA ILE A 318 6.86 15.22 15.25
C ILE A 318 5.58 14.53 14.77
N THR A 319 4.63 15.29 14.24
CA THR A 319 3.39 14.77 13.67
C THR A 319 3.66 13.86 12.49
N CYS A 320 4.64 14.19 11.64
CA CYS A 320 5.10 13.33 10.55
C CYS A 320 5.59 11.96 11.07
N LEU A 321 6.45 11.95 12.09
CA LEU A 321 6.98 10.70 12.66
C LEU A 321 5.88 9.85 13.29
N CYS A 322 4.93 10.46 14.01
CA CYS A 322 3.78 9.76 14.58
C CYS A 322 2.90 9.13 13.49
N CYS A 323 2.62 9.86 12.42
CA CYS A 323 1.84 9.34 11.30
C CYS A 323 2.59 8.23 10.56
N PHE A 324 3.87 8.41 10.30
CA PHE A 324 4.72 7.43 9.62
C PHE A 324 4.71 6.07 10.35
N THR A 325 4.96 6.09 11.66
CA THR A 325 4.96 4.88 12.49
C THR A 325 3.58 4.24 12.57
N SER A 326 2.51 5.04 12.68
CA SER A 326 1.14 4.54 12.75
C SER A 326 0.67 3.90 11.44
N VAL A 327 1.04 4.46 10.29
CA VAL A 327 0.73 3.88 8.97
C VAL A 327 1.44 2.54 8.79
N LEU A 328 2.73 2.45 9.14
CA LEU A 328 3.47 1.19 9.07
C LEU A 328 2.89 0.14 10.01
N PHE A 329 2.52 0.54 11.23
CA PHE A 329 1.87 -0.37 12.18
C PHE A 329 0.53 -0.89 11.64
N GLY A 330 -0.29 0.00 11.06
CA GLY A 330 -1.53 -0.38 10.40
C GLY A 330 -1.32 -1.36 9.23
N LEU A 331 -0.30 -1.11 8.40
CA LEU A 331 0.06 -2.01 7.31
C LEU A 331 0.48 -3.40 7.82
N VAL A 332 1.32 -3.46 8.84
CA VAL A 332 1.74 -4.73 9.43
C VAL A 332 0.55 -5.49 10.03
N ILE A 333 -0.34 -4.80 10.74
CA ILE A 333 -1.57 -5.43 11.30
C ILE A 333 -2.43 -6.03 10.18
N THR A 334 -2.62 -5.32 9.08
CA THR A 334 -3.46 -5.81 7.97
C THR A 334 -2.82 -7.00 7.25
N LEU A 335 -1.50 -6.99 7.07
CA LEU A 335 -0.77 -8.12 6.49
C LEU A 335 -0.78 -9.36 7.40
N LEU A 336 -0.64 -9.16 8.72
CA LEU A 336 -0.81 -10.23 9.71
C LEU A 336 -2.25 -10.77 9.70
N GLY A 337 -3.23 -9.87 9.63
CA GLY A 337 -4.64 -10.25 9.52
C GLY A 337 -4.92 -11.06 8.26
N LEU A 338 -4.32 -10.73 7.12
CA LEU A 338 -4.42 -11.51 5.89
C LEU A 338 -3.89 -12.95 6.10
N GLY A 339 -2.75 -13.09 6.79
CA GLY A 339 -2.18 -14.41 7.09
C GLY A 339 -3.03 -15.25 8.04
N LEU A 340 -3.72 -14.60 9.00
CA LEU A 340 -4.56 -15.29 10.00
C LEU A 340 -5.93 -15.71 9.43
N TYR A 341 -6.56 -14.82 8.66
CA TYR A 341 -7.94 -15.02 8.19
C TYR A 341 -8.02 -15.66 6.80
N GLY A 342 -6.93 -15.68 6.04
CA GLY A 342 -6.88 -16.24 4.67
C GLY A 342 -7.80 -15.53 3.66
N LYS A 343 -8.41 -14.41 4.04
CA LYS A 343 -9.29 -13.59 3.18
C LYS A 343 -8.63 -12.26 2.90
N ALA A 344 -8.76 -11.78 1.68
CA ALA A 344 -8.31 -10.45 1.31
C ALA A 344 -8.98 -9.40 2.22
N LEU A 345 -8.17 -8.77 3.08
CA LEU A 345 -8.59 -7.66 3.91
C LEU A 345 -8.18 -6.36 3.23
N PRO A 346 -9.04 -5.33 3.21
CA PRO A 346 -8.67 -4.03 2.68
C PRO A 346 -7.57 -3.44 3.58
N ALA A 347 -6.36 -3.27 3.03
CA ALA A 347 -5.20 -2.77 3.78
C ALA A 347 -5.29 -1.27 4.05
N LEU A 348 -5.87 -0.53 3.12
CA LEU A 348 -5.93 0.92 3.11
C LEU A 348 -6.75 1.51 4.28
N PRO A 349 -7.96 1.03 4.62
CA PRO A 349 -8.79 1.63 5.67
C PRO A 349 -8.14 1.63 7.06
N VAL A 350 -7.51 0.53 7.46
CA VAL A 350 -6.91 0.40 8.78
C VAL A 350 -5.71 1.34 8.94
N SER A 351 -4.81 1.35 7.96
CA SER A 351 -3.61 2.20 7.97
C SER A 351 -3.98 3.69 7.91
N ILE A 352 -4.95 4.09 7.07
CA ILE A 352 -5.41 5.47 7.00
C ILE A 352 -6.12 5.89 8.28
N ALA A 353 -6.97 5.04 8.87
CA ALA A 353 -7.66 5.35 10.11
C ALA A 353 -6.66 5.58 11.26
N LEU A 354 -5.68 4.68 11.43
CA LEU A 354 -4.63 4.82 12.44
C LEU A 354 -3.76 6.06 12.18
N GLY A 355 -3.34 6.29 10.94
CA GLY A 355 -2.53 7.45 10.57
C GLY A 355 -3.27 8.77 10.77
N THR A 356 -4.55 8.85 10.41
CA THR A 356 -5.38 10.04 10.61
C THR A 356 -5.63 10.29 12.09
N LEU A 357 -5.94 9.25 12.87
CA LEU A 357 -6.09 9.36 14.32
C LEU A 357 -4.80 9.84 14.98
N SER A 358 -3.66 9.30 14.55
CA SER A 358 -2.34 9.71 15.02
C SER A 358 -2.01 11.15 14.67
N PHE A 359 -2.37 11.62 13.45
CA PHE A 359 -2.21 13.01 13.06
C PHE A 359 -2.97 13.97 13.97
N PHE A 360 -4.28 13.74 14.15
CA PHE A 360 -5.09 14.61 14.99
C PHE A 360 -4.69 14.50 16.46
N GLY A 361 -4.32 13.30 16.92
CA GLY A 361 -3.80 13.10 18.27
C GLY A 361 -2.49 13.87 18.52
N ALA A 362 -1.54 13.80 17.57
CA ALA A 362 -0.30 14.55 17.66
C ALA A 362 -0.54 16.06 17.58
N ARG A 363 -1.39 16.53 16.67
CA ARG A 363 -1.70 17.96 16.48
C ARG A 363 -2.38 18.58 17.70
N PHE A 364 -3.35 17.89 18.32
CA PHE A 364 -4.15 18.49 19.40
C PHE A 364 -3.58 18.26 20.79
N TYR A 365 -2.81 17.19 21.00
CA TYR A 365 -2.32 16.81 22.34
C TYR A 365 -0.80 16.86 22.44
N LEU A 366 -0.09 16.25 21.48
CA LEU A 366 1.36 16.09 21.60
C LEU A 366 2.10 17.40 21.31
N GLU A 367 1.72 18.13 20.28
CA GLU A 367 2.42 19.34 19.86
C GLU A 367 2.27 20.49 20.88
N PRO A 368 1.07 20.83 21.41
CA PRO A 368 0.94 21.80 22.48
C PRO A 368 1.78 21.44 23.71
N PHE A 369 1.77 20.15 24.09
CA PHE A 369 2.57 19.66 25.22
C PHE A 369 4.07 19.84 24.99
N VAL A 370 4.57 19.54 23.79
CA VAL A 370 5.99 19.71 23.46
C VAL A 370 6.38 21.20 23.41
N VAL A 371 5.53 22.07 22.86
CA VAL A 371 5.77 23.52 22.83
C VAL A 371 5.85 24.08 24.25
N ASP A 372 4.95 23.66 25.15
CA ASP A 372 5.00 24.07 26.56
C ASP A 372 6.27 23.57 27.27
N LEU A 373 6.73 22.36 26.94
CA LEU A 373 7.97 21.80 27.48
C LEU A 373 9.21 22.58 27.04
N TYR A 374 9.25 23.01 25.77
CA TYR A 374 10.30 23.91 25.24
C TYR A 374 10.26 25.28 25.92
N ALA A 375 9.08 25.85 26.11
CA ALA A 375 8.90 27.15 26.76
C ALA A 375 9.40 27.16 28.21
N HIS A 376 9.32 26.02 28.90
CA HIS A 376 9.81 25.85 30.28
C HIS A 376 11.28 25.41 30.36
N GLY A 377 12.01 25.35 29.25
CA GLY A 377 13.45 25.05 29.22
C GLY A 377 13.84 23.63 29.65
N ILE A 378 12.91 22.70 29.61
CA ILE A 378 13.14 21.29 30.02
C ILE A 378 13.87 20.50 28.90
N PHE A 379 13.75 20.95 27.64
CA PHE A 379 14.56 20.44 26.53
C PHE A 379 15.54 21.52 26.05
N ILE A 380 16.82 21.27 26.29
CA ILE A 380 17.93 21.99 25.64
C ILE A 380 18.48 21.04 24.59
N ILE A 381 18.16 21.31 23.32
CA ILE A 381 18.86 20.70 22.18
C ILE A 381 19.54 21.83 21.41
#